data_33a2abe44c886f9c329e81be4e0cc206
#
_entry.id   33a2abe44c886f9c329e81be4e0cc206
#
_cell.length_a   1.000
_cell.length_b   1.000
_cell.length_c   1.000
_cell.angle_alpha   90.00
_cell.angle_beta   90.00
_cell.angle_gamma   90.00
#
_symmetry.space_group_name_H-M   'P 1'
#
loop_
_entity.id
_entity.type
_entity.pdbx_description
1 polymer ?
#
loop_
_entity_poly.entity_id
_entity_poly.type
_entity_poly.pdbx_seq_one_letter_code
_entity_poly.pdbx_strand_id
1 'polypeptide(L)'
;MGTLRLYTKQALSISEQIELLKSRDLNIADSSKAAKFLGEVSYFRFVQYLRPMEADKTTHQFKPNSRFEDAVALYNFDIELRDLMFKAVQRLEIALRTKIIQEFSLAHGPFWFFDTSLADDEHKFIENMNSIDRELQRSKEDFIKEHRRNYDKPIFPPAWKTLELASFGTLSKLYYNFSDKKLKKRVARQFNLPQHEVLESWMRSVTVLRNCCAHHSRLWNRYLSNAPQMNASLRGAWVNIDGVDANKVYAIACCIAYWLDSMGYGADFKNGLKYLLVSYPQVDPAAMGFPENWISEPLWR
;
A
#
# COMPACT_ATOMS: atom_id res chain seq x y z
N MET A 1 32.18 -10.36 -5.35
CA MET A 1 31.17 -11.18 -4.65
C MET A 1 31.69 -11.43 -3.24
N GLY A 2 31.01 -10.92 -2.20
CA GLY A 2 31.41 -11.20 -0.81
C GLY A 2 31.19 -12.66 -0.47
N THR A 3 32.13 -13.26 0.22
CA THR A 3 32.00 -14.64 0.74
C THR A 3 30.82 -14.72 1.70
N LEU A 4 29.86 -15.60 1.43
CA LEU A 4 28.77 -15.90 2.32
C LEU A 4 29.34 -16.46 3.65
N ARG A 5 28.82 -15.94 4.77
CA ARG A 5 29.25 -16.37 6.11
C ARG A 5 28.19 -17.31 6.72
N LEU A 6 28.65 -18.28 7.51
CA LEU A 6 27.75 -19.11 8.28
C LEU A 6 26.95 -18.25 9.28
N TYR A 7 25.64 -18.48 9.38
CA TYR A 7 24.80 -17.81 10.38
C TYR A 7 24.99 -18.47 11.75
N THR A 8 25.52 -17.72 12.71
CA THR A 8 25.87 -18.23 14.05
C THR A 8 25.11 -17.54 15.20
N LYS A 9 24.22 -16.58 14.86
CA LYS A 9 23.50 -15.84 15.92
C LYS A 9 22.50 -16.75 16.64
N GLN A 10 22.52 -16.68 17.97
CA GLN A 10 21.58 -17.39 18.84
C GLN A 10 20.37 -16.54 19.16
N ALA A 11 19.27 -17.18 19.60
CA ALA A 11 18.13 -16.49 20.15
C ALA A 11 18.50 -15.83 21.48
N LEU A 12 18.02 -14.60 21.68
CA LEU A 12 18.17 -13.86 22.92
C LEU A 12 16.84 -13.79 23.66
N SER A 13 16.86 -13.98 24.97
CA SER A 13 15.74 -13.66 25.84
C SER A 13 15.44 -12.16 25.79
N ILE A 14 14.24 -11.75 26.23
CA ILE A 14 13.85 -10.33 26.26
C ILE A 14 14.80 -9.52 27.15
N SER A 15 15.23 -10.07 28.27
CA SER A 15 16.21 -9.43 29.16
C SER A 15 17.55 -9.21 28.45
N GLU A 16 18.06 -10.22 27.75
CA GLU A 16 19.30 -10.11 26.97
C GLU A 16 19.18 -9.11 25.82
N GLN A 17 18.01 -9.01 25.18
CA GLN A 17 17.75 -7.99 24.16
C GLN A 17 17.80 -6.57 24.73
N ILE A 18 17.25 -6.34 25.93
CA ILE A 18 17.30 -5.06 26.63
C ILE A 18 18.75 -4.70 26.98
N GLU A 19 19.49 -5.63 27.57
CA GLU A 19 20.89 -5.39 27.91
C GLU A 19 21.77 -5.15 26.68
N LEU A 20 21.48 -5.84 25.57
CA LEU A 20 22.14 -5.57 24.29
C LEU A 20 21.85 -4.14 23.79
N LEU A 21 20.62 -3.64 23.91
CA LEU A 21 20.27 -2.27 23.51
C LEU A 21 20.96 -1.24 24.40
N LYS A 22 21.01 -1.46 25.72
CA LYS A 22 21.71 -0.59 26.67
C LYS A 22 23.23 -0.58 26.41
N SER A 23 23.84 -1.73 26.11
CA SER A 23 25.27 -1.83 25.79
C SER A 23 25.66 -1.08 24.51
N ARG A 24 24.69 -0.68 23.72
CA ARG A 24 24.82 0.16 22.51
C ARG A 24 24.44 1.62 22.75
N ASP A 25 24.37 2.06 23.99
CA ASP A 25 24.02 3.41 24.45
C ASP A 25 22.58 3.84 24.18
N LEU A 26 21.63 2.90 24.04
CA LEU A 26 20.21 3.24 24.02
C LEU A 26 19.72 3.51 25.45
N ASN A 27 19.17 4.68 25.69
CA ASN A 27 18.52 5.01 26.94
C ASN A 27 17.16 4.29 27.03
N ILE A 28 16.98 3.46 28.05
CA ILE A 28 15.73 2.75 28.37
C ILE A 28 15.33 3.15 29.79
N ALA A 29 14.39 4.09 29.92
CA ALA A 29 13.97 4.65 31.19
C ALA A 29 13.24 3.62 32.06
N ASP A 30 12.45 2.72 31.48
CA ASP A 30 11.69 1.68 32.19
C ASP A 30 11.88 0.32 31.51
N SER A 31 12.77 -0.50 32.05
CA SER A 31 13.06 -1.83 31.51
C SER A 31 11.85 -2.79 31.58
N SER A 32 10.93 -2.59 32.54
CA SER A 32 9.73 -3.42 32.65
C SER A 32 8.74 -3.13 31.50
N LYS A 33 8.51 -1.85 31.19
CA LYS A 33 7.71 -1.46 30.03
C LYS A 33 8.35 -1.89 28.72
N ALA A 34 9.68 -1.75 28.59
CA ALA A 34 10.41 -2.21 27.42
C ALA A 34 10.30 -3.72 27.24
N ALA A 35 10.38 -4.50 28.33
CA ALA A 35 10.23 -5.96 28.30
C ALA A 35 8.81 -6.36 27.82
N LYS A 36 7.78 -5.71 28.36
CA LYS A 36 6.39 -5.94 27.92
C LYS A 36 6.24 -5.64 26.43
N PHE A 37 6.71 -4.49 25.98
CA PHE A 37 6.63 -4.08 24.57
C PHE A 37 7.36 -5.07 23.64
N LEU A 38 8.59 -5.48 23.97
CA LEU A 38 9.35 -6.43 23.17
C LEU A 38 8.73 -7.83 23.15
N GLY A 39 8.00 -8.21 24.22
CA GLY A 39 7.22 -9.42 24.27
C GLY A 39 6.03 -9.44 23.30
N GLU A 40 5.46 -8.28 22.99
CA GLU A 40 4.31 -8.14 22.09
C GLU A 40 4.73 -7.84 20.64
N VAL A 41 5.83 -7.07 20.42
CA VAL A 41 6.20 -6.54 19.09
C VAL A 41 7.35 -7.30 18.44
N SER A 42 8.11 -8.07 19.16
CA SER A 42 9.38 -8.71 18.79
C SER A 42 10.54 -7.74 18.46
N TYR A 43 11.73 -8.11 18.91
CA TYR A 43 12.95 -7.34 18.63
C TYR A 43 13.21 -7.14 17.13
N PHE A 44 13.02 -8.20 16.31
CA PHE A 44 13.29 -8.14 14.87
C PHE A 44 12.39 -7.13 14.14
N ARG A 45 11.13 -7.03 14.53
CA ARG A 45 10.20 -6.02 13.99
C ARG A 45 10.60 -4.62 14.47
N PHE A 46 10.90 -4.48 15.75
CA PHE A 46 11.14 -3.19 16.39
C PHE A 46 12.48 -2.56 15.99
N VAL A 47 13.52 -3.34 15.75
CA VAL A 47 14.85 -2.83 15.38
C VAL A 47 14.84 -1.91 14.16
N GLN A 48 13.87 -2.06 13.26
CA GLN A 48 13.74 -1.19 12.09
C GLN A 48 13.40 0.27 12.44
N TYR A 49 12.79 0.51 13.60
CA TYR A 49 12.46 1.85 14.12
C TYR A 49 13.59 2.41 15.00
N LEU A 50 14.50 1.58 15.46
CA LEU A 50 15.73 1.98 16.15
C LEU A 50 16.84 2.44 15.20
N ARG A 51 16.91 1.86 13.98
CA ARG A 51 17.96 2.16 12.99
C ARG A 51 18.20 3.64 12.67
N PRO A 52 17.21 4.54 12.63
CA PRO A 52 17.44 5.97 12.41
C PRO A 52 18.23 6.64 13.53
N MET A 53 18.24 6.04 14.71
CA MET A 53 18.95 6.51 15.89
C MET A 53 20.39 5.97 15.98
N GLU A 54 20.77 4.99 15.12
CA GLU A 54 22.14 4.49 15.07
C GLU A 54 23.12 5.56 14.57
N ALA A 55 24.20 5.78 15.31
CA ALA A 55 25.34 6.59 14.88
C ALA A 55 26.25 5.78 13.95
N ASP A 56 26.45 4.51 14.26
CA ASP A 56 27.25 3.56 13.47
C ASP A 56 26.41 2.32 13.14
N LYS A 57 26.20 2.09 11.84
CA LYS A 57 25.43 0.95 11.33
C LYS A 57 26.18 -0.39 11.40
N THR A 58 27.48 -0.37 11.63
CA THR A 58 28.31 -1.58 11.73
C THR A 58 28.29 -2.15 13.13
N THR A 59 28.51 -1.29 14.12
CA THR A 59 28.49 -1.64 15.56
C THR A 59 27.09 -1.56 16.14
N HIS A 60 26.16 -0.89 15.45
CA HIS A 60 24.80 -0.56 15.90
C HIS A 60 24.78 0.35 17.14
N GLN A 61 25.84 1.15 17.34
CA GLN A 61 25.91 2.11 18.41
C GLN A 61 24.90 3.24 18.18
N PHE A 62 24.17 3.65 19.20
CA PHE A 62 23.17 4.69 19.11
C PHE A 62 23.79 6.10 19.25
N LYS A 63 23.12 7.09 18.69
CA LYS A 63 23.45 8.50 18.86
C LYS A 63 23.24 8.91 20.33
N PRO A 64 23.99 9.92 20.82
CA PRO A 64 23.73 10.48 22.15
C PRO A 64 22.25 10.85 22.34
N ASN A 65 21.70 10.59 23.50
CA ASN A 65 20.32 10.89 23.89
C ASN A 65 19.24 10.09 23.12
N SER A 66 19.60 9.04 22.38
CA SER A 66 18.61 8.14 21.76
C SER A 66 17.83 7.39 22.83
N ARG A 67 16.50 7.40 22.74
CA ARG A 67 15.61 6.81 23.73
C ARG A 67 14.76 5.70 23.12
N PHE A 68 14.54 4.65 23.89
CA PHE A 68 13.65 3.56 23.50
C PHE A 68 12.22 4.05 23.20
N GLU A 69 11.73 4.99 24.00
CA GLU A 69 10.41 5.58 23.89
C GLU A 69 10.21 6.34 22.57
N ASP A 70 11.25 6.94 22.00
CA ASP A 70 11.18 7.65 20.71
C ASP A 70 10.98 6.64 19.56
N ALA A 71 11.61 5.48 19.65
CA ALA A 71 11.36 4.40 18.68
C ALA A 71 9.96 3.78 18.85
N VAL A 72 9.44 3.69 20.08
CA VAL A 72 8.04 3.26 20.33
C VAL A 72 7.07 4.27 19.74
N ALA A 73 7.29 5.56 19.90
CA ALA A 73 6.46 6.60 19.30
C ALA A 73 6.48 6.51 17.77
N LEU A 74 7.64 6.26 17.16
CA LEU A 74 7.77 6.07 15.72
C LEU A 74 7.05 4.79 15.23
N TYR A 75 7.09 3.72 16.01
CA TYR A 75 6.34 2.49 15.72
C TYR A 75 4.82 2.74 15.75
N ASN A 76 4.32 3.48 16.74
CA ASN A 76 2.92 3.84 16.86
C ASN A 76 2.48 4.76 15.71
N PHE A 77 3.29 5.77 15.36
CA PHE A 77 3.07 6.59 14.17
C PHE A 77 2.90 5.73 12.91
N ASP A 78 3.75 4.74 12.71
CA ASP A 78 3.70 3.87 11.52
C ASP A 78 2.45 2.98 11.52
N ILE A 79 1.92 2.58 12.67
CA ILE A 79 0.61 1.90 12.78
C ILE A 79 -0.48 2.84 12.28
N GLU A 80 -0.58 4.05 12.82
CA GLU A 80 -1.63 5.01 12.46
C GLU A 80 -1.51 5.44 10.99
N LEU A 81 -0.28 5.58 10.47
CA LEU A 81 -0.05 5.86 9.06
C LEU A 81 -0.59 4.73 8.15
N ARG A 82 -0.31 3.46 8.51
CA ARG A 82 -0.86 2.32 7.76
C ARG A 82 -2.37 2.26 7.82
N ASP A 83 -2.97 2.53 8.96
CA ASP A 83 -4.43 2.51 9.14
C ASP A 83 -5.10 3.60 8.29
N LEU A 84 -4.55 4.82 8.29
CA LEU A 84 -5.01 5.92 7.46
C LEU A 84 -4.92 5.57 5.96
N MET A 85 -3.77 5.07 5.53
CA MET A 85 -3.53 4.67 4.13
C MET A 85 -4.44 3.50 3.72
N PHE A 86 -4.59 2.49 4.58
CA PHE A 86 -5.40 1.32 4.29
C PHE A 86 -6.89 1.67 4.17
N LYS A 87 -7.42 2.52 5.06
CA LYS A 87 -8.78 3.05 4.99
C LYS A 87 -9.04 3.79 3.67
N ALA A 88 -8.09 4.60 3.22
CA ALA A 88 -8.16 5.29 1.93
C ALA A 88 -8.19 4.29 0.76
N VAL A 89 -7.28 3.31 0.77
CA VAL A 89 -7.16 2.30 -0.28
C VAL A 89 -8.42 1.44 -0.39
N GLN A 90 -9.07 1.08 0.71
CA GLN A 90 -10.34 0.33 0.68
C GLN A 90 -11.41 1.04 -0.15
N ARG A 91 -11.56 2.37 -0.02
CA ARG A 91 -12.50 3.15 -0.83
C ARG A 91 -12.14 3.14 -2.31
N LEU A 92 -10.84 3.30 -2.61
CA LEU A 92 -10.33 3.27 -3.99
C LEU A 92 -10.55 1.89 -4.63
N GLU A 93 -10.26 0.83 -3.91
CA GLU A 93 -10.42 -0.55 -4.37
C GLU A 93 -11.87 -0.85 -4.75
N ILE A 94 -12.83 -0.50 -3.89
CA ILE A 94 -14.27 -0.71 -4.14
C ILE A 94 -14.74 0.12 -5.35
N ALA A 95 -14.42 1.42 -5.37
CA ALA A 95 -14.85 2.30 -6.45
C ALA A 95 -14.28 1.86 -7.81
N LEU A 96 -13.01 1.46 -7.84
CA LEU A 96 -12.36 1.01 -9.06
C LEU A 96 -12.97 -0.30 -9.57
N ARG A 97 -13.16 -1.27 -8.68
CA ARG A 97 -13.82 -2.55 -9.00
C ARG A 97 -15.18 -2.31 -9.62
N THR A 98 -16.00 -1.48 -8.99
CA THR A 98 -17.35 -1.13 -9.48
C THR A 98 -17.30 -0.54 -10.89
N LYS A 99 -16.41 0.46 -11.12
CA LYS A 99 -16.31 1.14 -12.42
C LYS A 99 -15.77 0.20 -13.51
N ILE A 100 -14.79 -0.61 -13.23
CA ILE A 100 -14.28 -1.61 -14.18
C ILE A 100 -15.39 -2.60 -14.52
N ILE A 101 -16.02 -3.23 -13.54
CA ILE A 101 -17.07 -4.22 -13.78
C ILE A 101 -18.19 -3.61 -14.62
N GLN A 102 -18.65 -2.42 -14.27
CA GLN A 102 -19.76 -1.76 -14.97
C GLN A 102 -19.40 -1.44 -16.43
N GLU A 103 -18.29 -0.72 -16.65
CA GLU A 103 -17.90 -0.29 -18.00
C GLU A 103 -17.63 -1.46 -18.94
N PHE A 104 -16.93 -2.48 -18.42
CA PHE A 104 -16.55 -3.62 -19.23
C PHE A 104 -17.72 -4.57 -19.46
N SER A 105 -18.62 -4.77 -18.49
CA SER A 105 -19.81 -5.60 -18.70
C SER A 105 -20.81 -4.97 -19.65
N LEU A 106 -20.96 -3.65 -19.65
CA LEU A 106 -21.82 -2.95 -20.60
C LEU A 106 -21.27 -3.02 -22.03
N ALA A 107 -19.97 -3.05 -22.21
CA ALA A 107 -19.33 -3.09 -23.53
C ALA A 107 -19.20 -4.50 -24.09
N HIS A 108 -18.86 -5.48 -23.27
CA HIS A 108 -18.46 -6.83 -23.70
C HIS A 108 -19.30 -7.95 -23.05
N GLY A 109 -20.37 -7.60 -22.35
CA GLY A 109 -21.26 -8.57 -21.69
C GLY A 109 -20.76 -9.08 -20.33
N PRO A 110 -21.52 -9.97 -19.69
CA PRO A 110 -21.28 -10.37 -18.28
C PRO A 110 -20.03 -11.21 -18.05
N PHE A 111 -19.45 -11.77 -19.10
CA PHE A 111 -18.38 -12.76 -19.03
C PHE A 111 -17.07 -12.31 -19.67
N TRP A 112 -16.92 -10.99 -19.90
CA TRP A 112 -15.77 -10.37 -20.57
C TRP A 112 -14.42 -10.76 -19.96
N PHE A 113 -14.37 -10.98 -18.65
CA PHE A 113 -13.12 -11.21 -17.91
C PHE A 113 -12.43 -12.54 -18.22
N PHE A 114 -13.14 -13.49 -18.82
CA PHE A 114 -12.56 -14.77 -19.29
C PHE A 114 -12.60 -14.95 -20.82
N ASP A 115 -12.84 -13.88 -21.57
CA ASP A 115 -12.70 -13.87 -23.02
C ASP A 115 -11.24 -13.57 -23.42
N THR A 116 -10.55 -14.60 -23.93
CA THR A 116 -9.13 -14.49 -24.33
C THR A 116 -8.90 -13.48 -25.45
N SER A 117 -9.90 -13.25 -26.32
CA SER A 117 -9.78 -12.27 -27.43
C SER A 117 -9.65 -10.83 -26.95
N LEU A 118 -9.98 -10.56 -25.68
CA LEU A 118 -9.88 -9.26 -25.04
C LEU A 118 -8.58 -9.05 -24.27
N ALA A 119 -7.65 -10.00 -24.34
CA ALA A 119 -6.37 -9.94 -23.64
C ALA A 119 -5.23 -9.50 -24.57
N ASP A 120 -4.33 -8.64 -24.09
CA ASP A 120 -3.10 -8.27 -24.79
C ASP A 120 -2.04 -9.39 -24.76
N ASP A 121 -2.02 -10.19 -23.66
CA ASP A 121 -1.03 -11.22 -23.42
C ASP A 121 -1.74 -12.46 -22.85
N GLU A 122 -1.70 -13.54 -23.62
CA GLU A 122 -2.41 -14.80 -23.29
C GLU A 122 -1.82 -15.49 -22.05
N HIS A 123 -0.50 -15.44 -21.85
CA HIS A 123 0.12 -16.04 -20.68
C HIS A 123 -0.33 -15.34 -19.38
N LYS A 124 -0.32 -14.00 -19.37
CA LYS A 124 -0.85 -13.22 -18.24
C LYS A 124 -2.34 -13.45 -18.04
N PHE A 125 -3.08 -13.64 -19.12
CA PHE A 125 -4.49 -13.99 -19.02
C PHE A 125 -4.70 -15.30 -18.26
N ILE A 126 -3.98 -16.35 -18.62
CA ILE A 126 -4.04 -17.66 -17.95
C ILE A 126 -3.68 -17.53 -16.46
N GLU A 127 -2.61 -16.78 -16.13
CA GLU A 127 -2.23 -16.53 -14.73
C GLU A 127 -3.33 -15.82 -13.94
N ASN A 128 -3.99 -14.83 -14.55
CA ASN A 128 -5.10 -14.11 -13.93
C ASN A 128 -6.31 -15.02 -13.73
N MET A 129 -6.66 -15.82 -14.72
CA MET A 129 -7.77 -16.78 -14.62
C MET A 129 -7.53 -17.85 -13.56
N ASN A 130 -6.31 -18.37 -13.45
CA ASN A 130 -5.92 -19.28 -12.38
C ASN A 130 -6.05 -18.65 -10.98
N SER A 131 -5.79 -17.34 -10.86
CA SER A 131 -5.94 -16.61 -9.61
C SER A 131 -7.42 -16.42 -9.26
N ILE A 132 -8.24 -16.02 -10.23
CA ILE A 132 -9.70 -15.85 -10.09
C ILE A 132 -10.36 -17.17 -9.73
N ASP A 133 -10.01 -18.24 -10.42
CA ASP A 133 -10.58 -19.57 -10.15
C ASP A 133 -10.26 -20.04 -8.72
N ARG A 134 -9.01 -19.87 -8.27
CA ARG A 134 -8.63 -20.22 -6.89
C ARG A 134 -9.42 -19.42 -5.84
N GLU A 135 -9.65 -18.14 -6.06
CA GLU A 135 -10.45 -17.30 -5.15
C GLU A 135 -11.93 -17.75 -5.17
N LEU A 136 -12.47 -18.04 -6.34
CA LEU A 136 -13.83 -18.54 -6.51
C LEU A 136 -14.05 -19.92 -5.84
N GLN A 137 -13.09 -20.86 -5.99
CA GLN A 137 -13.17 -22.18 -5.38
C GLN A 137 -13.12 -22.14 -3.84
N ARG A 138 -12.40 -21.19 -3.28
CA ARG A 138 -12.28 -21.00 -1.81
C ARG A 138 -13.46 -20.23 -1.22
N SER A 139 -14.23 -19.57 -2.06
CA SER A 139 -15.31 -18.69 -1.61
C SER A 139 -16.43 -19.47 -0.94
N LYS A 140 -16.84 -18.96 0.23
CA LYS A 140 -18.02 -19.44 0.98
C LYS A 140 -19.17 -18.44 0.94
N GLU A 141 -19.07 -17.41 0.10
CA GLU A 141 -20.09 -16.38 -0.04
C GLU A 141 -21.42 -16.95 -0.55
N ASP A 142 -22.52 -16.51 0.04
CA ASP A 142 -23.83 -17.06 -0.24
C ASP A 142 -24.29 -16.80 -1.67
N PHE A 143 -23.94 -15.63 -2.24
CA PHE A 143 -24.26 -15.30 -3.64
C PHE A 143 -23.55 -16.21 -4.66
N ILE A 144 -22.39 -16.79 -4.29
CA ILE A 144 -21.69 -17.81 -5.12
C ILE A 144 -22.35 -19.18 -4.98
N LYS A 145 -22.68 -19.60 -3.74
CA LYS A 145 -23.39 -20.86 -3.50
C LYS A 145 -24.74 -20.86 -4.20
N GLU A 146 -25.47 -19.75 -4.13
CA GLU A 146 -26.76 -19.58 -4.81
C GLU A 146 -26.59 -19.65 -6.33
N HIS A 147 -25.58 -18.98 -6.89
CA HIS A 147 -25.29 -19.05 -8.31
C HIS A 147 -25.05 -20.50 -8.77
N ARG A 148 -24.19 -21.25 -8.06
CA ARG A 148 -23.88 -22.64 -8.38
C ARG A 148 -25.07 -23.58 -8.25
N ARG A 149 -26.06 -23.28 -7.42
CA ARG A 149 -27.31 -24.06 -7.32
C ARG A 149 -28.28 -23.84 -8.47
N ASN A 150 -28.24 -22.59 -9.01
CA ASN A 150 -29.24 -22.17 -10.00
C ASN A 150 -28.73 -22.26 -11.45
N TYR A 151 -27.41 -22.27 -11.66
CA TYR A 151 -26.78 -22.19 -12.99
C TYR A 151 -25.61 -23.18 -13.09
N ASP A 152 -25.60 -23.98 -14.13
CA ASP A 152 -24.50 -24.90 -14.47
C ASP A 152 -23.57 -24.33 -15.55
N LYS A 153 -24.04 -23.39 -16.38
CA LYS A 153 -23.31 -22.75 -17.46
C LYS A 153 -23.61 -21.26 -17.54
N PRO A 154 -22.60 -20.43 -17.86
CA PRO A 154 -21.18 -20.80 -18.01
C PRO A 154 -20.52 -21.16 -16.66
N ILE A 155 -19.31 -21.75 -16.72
CA ILE A 155 -18.59 -22.25 -15.52
C ILE A 155 -18.30 -21.18 -14.46
N PHE A 156 -18.10 -19.92 -14.90
CA PHE A 156 -17.90 -18.77 -14.03
C PHE A 156 -19.22 -18.01 -13.84
N PRO A 157 -19.50 -17.52 -12.63
CA PRO A 157 -20.53 -16.50 -12.44
C PRO A 157 -20.19 -15.22 -13.21
N PRO A 158 -21.16 -14.34 -13.50
CA PRO A 158 -20.90 -13.09 -14.19
C PRO A 158 -19.90 -12.19 -13.44
N ALA A 159 -19.26 -11.27 -14.15
CA ALA A 159 -18.18 -10.39 -13.66
C ALA A 159 -18.51 -9.72 -12.31
N TRP A 160 -19.73 -9.23 -12.13
CA TRP A 160 -20.17 -8.58 -10.89
C TRP A 160 -20.32 -9.51 -9.68
N LYS A 161 -20.28 -10.83 -9.86
CA LYS A 161 -20.18 -11.82 -8.79
C LYS A 161 -18.73 -12.31 -8.64
N THR A 162 -18.10 -12.70 -9.74
CA THR A 162 -16.76 -13.29 -9.73
C THR A 162 -15.70 -12.29 -9.28
N LEU A 163 -15.73 -11.08 -9.82
CA LEU A 163 -14.68 -10.08 -9.53
C LEU A 163 -14.86 -9.38 -8.17
N GLU A 164 -16.01 -9.56 -7.48
CA GLU A 164 -16.12 -9.15 -6.08
C GLU A 164 -15.18 -9.95 -5.17
N LEU A 165 -14.85 -11.17 -5.55
CA LEU A 165 -13.92 -12.03 -4.81
C LEU A 165 -12.46 -11.74 -5.16
N ALA A 166 -12.21 -11.16 -6.33
CA ALA A 166 -10.86 -10.94 -6.82
C ALA A 166 -10.09 -9.97 -5.91
N SER A 167 -8.86 -10.34 -5.55
CA SER A 167 -7.97 -9.44 -4.83
C SER A 167 -7.68 -8.18 -5.66
N PHE A 168 -7.31 -7.08 -5.02
CA PHE A 168 -6.96 -5.85 -5.74
C PHE A 168 -5.79 -6.07 -6.71
N GLY A 169 -4.83 -6.93 -6.34
CA GLY A 169 -3.73 -7.31 -7.22
C GLY A 169 -4.20 -8.07 -8.47
N THR A 170 -5.13 -9.00 -8.32
CA THR A 170 -5.74 -9.74 -9.43
C THR A 170 -6.52 -8.80 -10.35
N LEU A 171 -7.33 -7.89 -9.78
CA LEU A 171 -8.07 -6.88 -10.54
C LEU A 171 -7.13 -5.94 -11.31
N SER A 172 -6.03 -5.50 -10.69
CA SER A 172 -5.02 -4.64 -11.32
C SER A 172 -4.36 -5.32 -12.52
N LYS A 173 -4.00 -6.60 -12.38
CA LYS A 173 -3.41 -7.40 -13.47
C LYS A 173 -4.40 -7.62 -14.61
N LEU A 174 -5.65 -7.92 -14.28
CA LEU A 174 -6.72 -8.10 -15.28
C LEU A 174 -6.92 -6.82 -16.08
N TYR A 175 -7.07 -5.68 -15.40
CA TYR A 175 -7.23 -4.38 -16.06
C TYR A 175 -6.03 -4.02 -16.94
N TYR A 176 -4.81 -4.26 -16.46
CA TYR A 176 -3.59 -4.02 -17.22
C TYR A 176 -3.56 -4.82 -18.53
N ASN A 177 -3.94 -6.10 -18.46
CA ASN A 177 -3.88 -7.04 -19.59
C ASN A 177 -5.06 -6.91 -20.57
N PHE A 178 -6.03 -6.04 -20.29
CA PHE A 178 -7.20 -5.87 -21.16
C PHE A 178 -6.85 -5.01 -22.37
N SER A 179 -7.21 -5.46 -23.59
CA SER A 179 -6.77 -4.86 -24.86
C SER A 179 -7.54 -3.60 -25.27
N ASP A 180 -8.80 -3.42 -24.82
CA ASP A 180 -9.62 -2.25 -25.18
C ASP A 180 -9.15 -0.97 -24.44
N LYS A 181 -8.15 -0.31 -25.04
CA LYS A 181 -7.57 0.95 -24.51
C LYS A 181 -8.58 2.09 -24.45
N LYS A 182 -9.61 2.10 -25.33
CA LYS A 182 -10.66 3.12 -25.29
C LYS A 182 -11.50 2.99 -24.03
N LEU A 183 -11.86 1.76 -23.69
CA LEU A 183 -12.63 1.47 -22.50
C LEU A 183 -11.80 1.71 -21.22
N LYS A 184 -10.54 1.27 -21.19
CA LYS A 184 -9.60 1.61 -20.10
C LYS A 184 -9.51 3.12 -19.89
N LYS A 185 -9.43 3.91 -20.96
CA LYS A 185 -9.41 5.38 -20.87
C LYS A 185 -10.72 5.96 -20.32
N ARG A 186 -11.88 5.34 -20.64
CA ARG A 186 -13.16 5.76 -20.04
C ARG A 186 -13.16 5.56 -18.53
N VAL A 187 -12.69 4.42 -18.03
CA VAL A 187 -12.54 4.17 -16.59
C VAL A 187 -11.61 5.19 -15.95
N ALA A 188 -10.43 5.45 -16.55
CA ALA A 188 -9.47 6.42 -16.02
C ALA A 188 -10.07 7.83 -15.89
N ARG A 189 -10.85 8.28 -16.90
CA ARG A 189 -11.51 9.59 -16.91
C ARG A 189 -12.54 9.76 -15.79
N GLN A 190 -13.14 8.67 -15.28
CA GLN A 190 -14.05 8.74 -14.13
C GLN A 190 -13.33 9.05 -12.81
N PHE A 191 -12.01 9.04 -12.83
CA PHE A 191 -11.14 9.45 -11.73
C PHE A 191 -10.31 10.71 -12.08
N ASN A 192 -10.77 11.50 -13.05
CA ASN A 192 -10.09 12.69 -13.56
C ASN A 192 -8.67 12.43 -14.11
N LEU A 193 -8.33 11.17 -14.39
CA LEU A 193 -7.04 10.81 -14.99
C LEU A 193 -7.09 10.91 -16.51
N PRO A 194 -6.09 11.56 -17.15
CA PRO A 194 -6.13 11.82 -18.59
C PRO A 194 -5.89 10.56 -19.43
N GLN A 195 -5.14 9.61 -18.90
CA GLN A 195 -4.66 8.42 -19.61
C GLN A 195 -4.83 7.17 -18.74
N HIS A 196 -5.08 6.02 -19.39
CA HIS A 196 -5.24 4.75 -18.69
C HIS A 196 -3.92 4.23 -18.12
N GLU A 197 -2.79 4.57 -18.72
CA GLU A 197 -1.45 4.22 -18.27
C GLU A 197 -1.15 4.81 -16.89
N VAL A 198 -1.63 6.02 -16.63
CA VAL A 198 -1.53 6.65 -15.30
C VAL A 198 -2.33 5.84 -14.27
N LEU A 199 -3.58 5.47 -14.61
CA LEU A 199 -4.40 4.63 -13.73
C LEU A 199 -3.74 3.28 -13.45
N GLU A 200 -3.22 2.60 -14.49
CA GLU A 200 -2.50 1.33 -14.37
C GLU A 200 -1.29 1.44 -13.45
N SER A 201 -0.51 2.50 -13.60
CA SER A 201 0.64 2.78 -12.74
C SER A 201 0.21 2.96 -11.28
N TRP A 202 -0.81 3.77 -11.04
CA TRP A 202 -1.33 4.02 -9.70
C TRP A 202 -1.93 2.77 -9.05
N MET A 203 -2.66 1.95 -9.82
CA MET A 203 -3.18 0.67 -9.33
C MET A 203 -2.06 -0.26 -8.86
N ARG A 204 -0.95 -0.36 -9.61
CA ARG A 204 0.21 -1.17 -9.20
C ARG A 204 0.84 -0.65 -7.91
N SER A 205 1.05 0.66 -7.82
CA SER A 205 1.65 1.29 -6.62
C SER A 205 0.76 1.13 -5.39
N VAL A 206 -0.55 1.35 -5.56
CA VAL A 206 -1.55 1.16 -4.49
C VAL A 206 -1.65 -0.30 -4.07
N THR A 207 -1.50 -1.26 -5.00
CA THR A 207 -1.45 -2.69 -4.65
C THR A 207 -0.27 -3.01 -3.71
N VAL A 208 0.91 -2.46 -4.00
CA VAL A 208 2.09 -2.63 -3.13
C VAL A 208 1.87 -2.00 -1.75
N LEU A 209 1.33 -0.78 -1.72
CA LEU A 209 0.99 -0.10 -0.47
C LEU A 209 -0.05 -0.89 0.33
N ARG A 210 -1.14 -1.33 -0.30
CA ARG A 210 -2.19 -2.13 0.32
C ARG A 210 -1.64 -3.39 0.96
N ASN A 211 -0.78 -4.11 0.24
CA ASN A 211 -0.15 -5.32 0.76
C ASN A 211 0.81 -5.01 1.93
N CYS A 212 1.55 -3.90 1.86
CA CYS A 212 2.37 -3.43 2.97
C CYS A 212 1.53 -3.20 4.23
N CYS A 213 0.40 -2.52 4.11
CA CYS A 213 -0.51 -2.26 5.22
C CYS A 213 -1.16 -3.55 5.75
N ALA A 214 -1.72 -4.39 4.87
CA ALA A 214 -2.41 -5.63 5.23
C ALA A 214 -1.50 -6.67 5.92
N HIS A 215 -0.22 -6.69 5.57
CA HIS A 215 0.78 -7.56 6.20
C HIS A 215 1.51 -6.89 7.37
N HIS A 216 1.04 -5.74 7.84
CA HIS A 216 1.62 -4.98 8.95
C HIS A 216 3.12 -4.70 8.77
N SER A 217 3.59 -4.58 7.53
CA SER A 217 4.97 -4.24 7.22
C SER A 217 5.22 -2.76 7.51
N ARG A 218 6.46 -2.40 7.90
CA ARG A 218 6.83 -1.00 8.08
C ARG A 218 6.57 -0.19 6.81
N LEU A 219 5.82 0.90 6.92
CA LEU A 219 5.56 1.85 5.85
C LEU A 219 6.43 3.11 5.97
N TRP A 220 6.60 3.61 7.20
CA TRP A 220 7.46 4.76 7.47
C TRP A 220 8.86 4.57 6.88
N ASN A 221 9.36 5.59 6.17
CA ASN A 221 10.65 5.58 5.48
C ASN A 221 10.90 4.32 4.61
N ARG A 222 9.84 3.78 4.03
CA ARG A 222 9.95 2.66 3.08
C ARG A 222 10.21 3.19 1.68
N TYR A 223 11.07 2.49 0.96
CA TYR A 223 11.19 2.60 -0.49
C TYR A 223 10.20 1.63 -1.14
N LEU A 224 9.24 2.16 -1.89
CA LEU A 224 8.21 1.38 -2.57
C LEU A 224 8.73 0.90 -3.92
N SER A 225 8.64 -0.39 -4.20
CA SER A 225 9.21 -1.00 -5.41
C SER A 225 8.53 -0.57 -6.71
N ASN A 226 7.27 -0.14 -6.64
CA ASN A 226 6.49 0.34 -7.78
C ASN A 226 6.12 1.81 -7.56
N ALA A 227 6.91 2.70 -8.14
CA ALA A 227 6.63 4.14 -8.12
C ALA A 227 5.36 4.46 -8.94
N PRO A 228 4.45 5.31 -8.44
CA PRO A 228 3.36 5.83 -9.24
C PRO A 228 3.89 6.80 -10.30
N GLN A 229 3.28 6.80 -11.48
CA GLN A 229 3.57 7.81 -12.49
C GLN A 229 3.05 9.16 -11.99
N MET A 230 3.97 10.08 -11.70
CA MET A 230 3.66 11.45 -11.30
C MET A 230 3.45 12.28 -12.58
N ASN A 231 2.20 12.52 -12.94
CA ASN A 231 1.86 13.21 -14.18
C ASN A 231 1.52 14.69 -13.89
N ALA A 232 2.37 15.60 -14.39
CA ALA A 232 2.16 17.03 -14.22
C ALA A 232 0.93 17.58 -14.98
N SER A 233 0.38 16.83 -15.95
CA SER A 233 -0.77 17.25 -16.76
C SER A 233 -2.12 16.89 -16.13
N LEU A 234 -2.19 16.58 -14.85
CA LEU A 234 -3.44 16.31 -14.14
C LEU A 234 -4.32 17.57 -14.07
N ARG A 235 -5.63 17.35 -14.14
CA ARG A 235 -6.61 18.44 -14.03
C ARG A 235 -6.87 18.79 -12.56
N GLY A 236 -7.04 20.09 -12.27
CA GLY A 236 -7.34 20.56 -10.94
C GLY A 236 -6.11 20.71 -10.04
N ALA A 237 -6.32 20.59 -8.74
CA ALA A 237 -5.26 20.78 -7.75
C ALA A 237 -4.29 19.60 -7.74
N TRP A 238 -3.02 19.89 -7.96
CA TRP A 238 -1.92 18.92 -7.94
C TRP A 238 -0.71 19.50 -7.22
N VAL A 239 0.33 18.70 -7.03
CA VAL A 239 1.59 19.10 -6.40
C VAL A 239 2.64 19.44 -7.45
N ASN A 240 3.61 20.27 -7.08
CA ASN A 240 4.84 20.36 -7.85
C ASN A 240 5.62 19.05 -7.70
N ILE A 241 5.95 18.43 -8.84
CA ILE A 241 6.63 17.14 -8.88
C ILE A 241 8.16 17.26 -8.94
N ASP A 242 8.70 18.48 -9.08
CA ASP A 242 10.14 18.70 -9.13
C ASP A 242 10.80 18.29 -7.81
N GLY A 243 11.73 17.35 -7.90
CA GLY A 243 12.42 16.80 -6.73
C GLY A 243 11.63 15.80 -5.89
N VAL A 244 10.39 15.43 -6.26
CA VAL A 244 9.63 14.41 -5.56
C VAL A 244 10.18 13.03 -5.89
N ASP A 245 10.63 12.30 -4.86
CA ASP A 245 10.99 10.88 -4.99
C ASP A 245 9.72 10.02 -5.09
N ALA A 246 9.42 9.57 -6.31
CA ALA A 246 8.23 8.79 -6.60
C ALA A 246 8.15 7.43 -5.87
N ASN A 247 9.27 6.92 -5.34
CA ASN A 247 9.31 5.69 -4.56
C ASN A 247 9.05 5.88 -3.05
N LYS A 248 8.84 7.13 -2.61
CA LYS A 248 8.53 7.45 -1.21
C LYS A 248 7.04 7.57 -0.94
N VAL A 249 6.68 7.54 0.33
CA VAL A 249 5.28 7.56 0.80
C VAL A 249 4.53 8.82 0.34
N TYR A 250 5.21 9.97 0.27
CA TYR A 250 4.60 11.22 -0.17
C TYR A 250 3.99 11.11 -1.57
N ALA A 251 4.72 10.55 -2.52
CA ALA A 251 4.25 10.44 -3.90
C ALA A 251 2.95 9.62 -4.00
N ILE A 252 2.90 8.46 -3.34
CA ILE A 252 1.68 7.63 -3.36
C ILE A 252 0.55 8.27 -2.55
N ALA A 253 0.85 9.01 -1.47
CA ALA A 253 -0.13 9.79 -0.73
C ALA A 253 -0.77 10.88 -1.59
N CYS A 254 0.01 11.58 -2.43
CA CYS A 254 -0.51 12.54 -3.41
C CYS A 254 -1.46 11.87 -4.41
N CYS A 255 -1.09 10.72 -4.96
CA CYS A 255 -1.94 9.97 -5.88
C CYS A 255 -3.27 9.55 -5.22
N ILE A 256 -3.22 9.05 -3.98
CA ILE A 256 -4.40 8.67 -3.20
C ILE A 256 -5.29 9.89 -2.92
N ALA A 257 -4.71 11.01 -2.47
CA ALA A 257 -5.45 12.25 -2.20
C ALA A 257 -6.19 12.74 -3.44
N TYR A 258 -5.48 12.85 -4.57
CA TYR A 258 -6.07 13.26 -5.84
C TYR A 258 -7.20 12.32 -6.30
N TRP A 259 -6.98 11.03 -6.18
CA TRP A 259 -7.96 10.02 -6.56
C TRP A 259 -9.21 10.08 -5.68
N LEU A 260 -9.03 10.24 -4.37
CA LEU A 260 -10.15 10.44 -3.43
C LEU A 260 -10.88 11.76 -3.68
N ASP A 261 -10.15 12.86 -4.01
CA ASP A 261 -10.76 14.15 -4.37
C ASP A 261 -11.69 14.00 -5.59
N SER A 262 -11.29 13.22 -6.60
CA SER A 262 -12.14 12.96 -7.78
C SER A 262 -13.48 12.27 -7.45
N MET A 263 -13.56 11.66 -6.27
CA MET A 263 -14.75 10.96 -5.76
C MET A 263 -15.45 11.73 -4.61
N GLY A 264 -14.93 12.89 -4.20
CA GLY A 264 -15.47 13.69 -3.10
C GLY A 264 -15.09 13.21 -1.69
N TYR A 265 -14.09 12.34 -1.55
CA TYR A 265 -13.66 11.76 -0.26
C TYR A 265 -12.25 12.21 0.18
N GLY A 266 -11.61 13.14 -0.52
CA GLY A 266 -10.21 13.49 -0.25
C GLY A 266 -10.01 14.27 1.04
N ALA A 267 -10.98 15.06 1.49
CA ALA A 267 -10.85 15.92 2.68
C ALA A 267 -10.50 15.11 3.95
N ASP A 268 -11.18 14.01 4.21
CA ASP A 268 -10.93 13.17 5.39
C ASP A 268 -9.51 12.62 5.41
N PHE A 269 -9.03 12.16 4.26
CA PHE A 269 -7.67 11.62 4.13
C PHE A 269 -6.62 12.71 4.32
N LYS A 270 -6.77 13.85 3.64
CA LYS A 270 -5.85 14.98 3.73
C LYS A 270 -5.75 15.53 5.15
N ASN A 271 -6.89 15.75 5.80
CA ASN A 271 -6.93 16.22 7.18
C ASN A 271 -6.36 15.18 8.15
N GLY A 272 -6.66 13.89 7.96
CA GLY A 272 -6.09 12.80 8.75
C GLY A 272 -4.56 12.75 8.67
N LEU A 273 -4.00 12.92 7.46
CA LEU A 273 -2.55 12.91 7.28
C LEU A 273 -1.87 14.14 7.93
N LYS A 274 -2.47 15.33 7.80
CA LYS A 274 -1.99 16.54 8.47
C LYS A 274 -2.02 16.37 9.99
N TYR A 275 -3.14 15.89 10.51
CA TYR A 275 -3.30 15.66 11.95
C TYR A 275 -2.28 14.64 12.48
N LEU A 276 -2.07 13.53 11.76
CA LEU A 276 -1.11 12.51 12.13
C LEU A 276 0.30 13.09 12.26
N LEU A 277 0.75 13.86 11.27
CA LEU A 277 2.09 14.47 11.29
C LEU A 277 2.24 15.52 12.39
N VAL A 278 1.19 16.27 12.74
CA VAL A 278 1.21 17.21 13.88
C VAL A 278 1.23 16.47 15.21
N SER A 279 0.55 15.32 15.32
CA SER A 279 0.49 14.52 16.56
C SER A 279 1.82 13.84 16.91
N TYR A 280 2.72 13.69 15.94
CA TYR A 280 4.03 13.06 16.10
C TYR A 280 5.18 14.01 15.67
N PRO A 281 5.42 15.12 16.37
CA PRO A 281 6.38 16.14 15.96
C PRO A 281 7.84 15.65 15.90
N GLN A 282 8.15 14.53 16.55
CA GLN A 282 9.47 13.88 16.51
C GLN A 282 9.70 13.06 15.24
N VAL A 283 8.66 12.83 14.43
CA VAL A 283 8.79 12.10 13.17
C VAL A 283 9.14 13.08 12.05
N ASP A 284 10.28 12.85 11.39
CA ASP A 284 10.70 13.65 10.25
C ASP A 284 9.89 13.26 8.98
N PRO A 285 9.03 14.15 8.44
CA PRO A 285 8.30 13.88 7.21
C PRO A 285 9.21 13.74 5.99
N ALA A 286 10.38 14.40 5.97
CA ALA A 286 11.32 14.32 4.86
C ALA A 286 11.85 12.89 4.64
N ALA A 287 11.95 12.07 5.71
CA ALA A 287 12.27 10.65 5.60
C ALA A 287 11.28 9.87 4.72
N MET A 288 10.03 10.34 4.64
CA MET A 288 8.96 9.77 3.80
C MET A 288 8.81 10.49 2.45
N GLY A 289 9.68 11.45 2.13
CA GLY A 289 9.70 12.19 0.88
C GLY A 289 8.80 13.42 0.85
N PHE A 290 8.30 13.90 2.00
CA PHE A 290 7.52 15.13 2.05
C PHE A 290 8.44 16.34 1.87
N PRO A 291 8.15 17.24 0.90
CA PRO A 291 8.86 18.52 0.79
C PRO A 291 8.57 19.41 2.01
N GLU A 292 9.46 20.35 2.31
CA GLU A 292 9.29 21.25 3.46
C GLU A 292 7.94 21.99 3.45
N ASN A 293 7.51 22.45 2.29
CA ASN A 293 6.28 23.24 2.13
C ASN A 293 5.09 22.44 1.57
N TRP A 294 5.07 21.13 1.75
CA TRP A 294 4.05 20.25 1.16
C TRP A 294 2.59 20.65 1.48
N ILE A 295 2.34 21.21 2.68
CA ILE A 295 1.00 21.67 3.10
C ILE A 295 0.50 22.82 2.23
N SER A 296 1.42 23.63 1.67
CA SER A 296 1.09 24.77 0.82
C SER A 296 0.79 24.37 -0.63
N GLU A 297 1.06 23.17 -1.00
CA GLU A 297 0.76 22.65 -2.34
C GLU A 297 -0.76 22.62 -2.61
N PRO A 298 -1.20 22.93 -3.85
CA PRO A 298 -2.63 23.04 -4.16
C PRO A 298 -3.45 21.82 -3.79
N LEU A 299 -2.92 20.61 -3.95
CA LEU A 299 -3.58 19.34 -3.59
C LEU A 299 -3.90 19.26 -2.09
N TRP A 300 -3.05 19.82 -1.24
CA TRP A 300 -3.14 19.66 0.21
C TRP A 300 -3.88 20.81 0.92
N ARG A 301 -4.28 21.83 0.20
CA ARG A 301 -5.07 22.97 0.71
C ARG A 301 -6.52 22.61 1.05
#